data_39e2cc0fd4dece3d49b0ba31a408719b
#
_entry.id   39e2cc0fd4dece3d49b0ba31a408719b
#
_cell.length_a   1.000
_cell.length_b   1.000
_cell.length_c   1.000
_cell.angle_alpha   90.00
_cell.angle_beta   90.00
_cell.angle_gamma   90.00
#
_symmetry.space_group_name_H-M   'P 1'
#
loop_
_entity.id
_entity.type
_entity.pdbx_description
1 polymer ?
#
loop_
_entity_poly.entity_id
_entity_poly.type
_entity_poly.pdbx_seq_one_letter_code
_entity_poly.pdbx_strand_id
1 'polypeptide(L)'
;MDNGRKKGFLGGMAILQVISNVLCWFSVNSIAKDYLKILKEDAEMMGGELAVELNKIFTLDFATNYVIFASGVCAMIGVALFLLAKNDRILEKKGLSIFLLVMTLLLTVSDLSTSLSIIGLVSVIMMSKTEKKSKKEKKESINKLEKLEVTKKDLLLSVLLVVVYFSQFFIDVFSENVRIYAVIGYYLITFGLCLYVFRERYRRDFFFLKNDFKNYIKYIFKMWGVMLLASLCAAFIVMALNGNSQSANQEALTGMPLWFMIPVACIWAPVVEEAIFRGVIRRFIPNNVLFVIVSAVLFGLLHTVGQEATLYLTIVQSLQYMAMGAVMAIAYVKSNNIMTNMGVHCVQNTFSTILLSILK
;
A
#
# COMPACT_ATOMS: atom_id res chain seq x y z
N MET A 1 -24.61 24.45 -4.07
CA MET A 1 -23.43 25.20 -4.50
C MET A 1 -23.17 24.89 -5.97
N ASP A 2 -23.08 25.90 -6.80
CA ASP A 2 -22.79 25.79 -8.23
C ASP A 2 -21.42 25.12 -8.48
N ASN A 3 -21.24 24.44 -9.63
CA ASN A 3 -20.00 23.72 -9.96
C ASN A 3 -18.77 24.65 -9.96
N GLY A 4 -18.91 25.88 -10.43
CA GLY A 4 -17.82 26.87 -10.40
C GLY A 4 -17.37 27.22 -8.99
N ARG A 5 -18.32 27.37 -8.06
CA ARG A 5 -18.02 27.67 -6.64
C ARG A 5 -17.39 26.45 -5.93
N LYS A 6 -17.81 25.21 -6.26
CA LYS A 6 -17.20 23.99 -5.72
C LYS A 6 -15.74 23.88 -6.12
N LYS A 7 -15.46 24.14 -7.40
CA LYS A 7 -14.11 24.14 -7.96
C LYS A 7 -13.23 25.21 -7.32
N GLY A 8 -13.73 26.43 -7.22
CA GLY A 8 -13.01 27.55 -6.60
C GLY A 8 -12.65 27.25 -5.14
N PHE A 9 -13.59 26.70 -4.37
CA PHE A 9 -13.36 26.32 -2.98
C PHE A 9 -12.29 25.22 -2.84
N LEU A 10 -12.43 24.11 -3.57
CA LEU A 10 -11.48 23.00 -3.49
C LEU A 10 -10.09 23.38 -4.02
N GLY A 11 -10.04 24.23 -5.08
CA GLY A 11 -8.77 24.76 -5.58
C GLY A 11 -8.10 25.72 -4.59
N GLY A 12 -8.88 26.58 -3.92
CA GLY A 12 -8.38 27.45 -2.86
C GLY A 12 -7.81 26.66 -1.67
N MET A 13 -8.51 25.61 -1.24
CA MET A 13 -8.03 24.70 -0.19
C MET A 13 -6.71 24.03 -0.56
N ALA A 14 -6.58 23.58 -1.82
CA ALA A 14 -5.35 22.97 -2.31
C ALA A 14 -4.17 23.95 -2.35
N ILE A 15 -4.40 25.21 -2.73
CA ILE A 15 -3.37 26.27 -2.67
C ILE A 15 -2.94 26.53 -1.23
N LEU A 16 -3.88 26.64 -0.30
CA LEU A 16 -3.57 26.85 1.12
C LEU A 16 -2.78 25.66 1.69
N GLN A 17 -3.06 24.44 1.23
CA GLN A 17 -2.29 23.24 1.58
C GLN A 17 -0.82 23.38 1.14
N VAL A 18 -0.57 23.83 -0.10
CA VAL A 18 0.79 24.08 -0.58
C VAL A 18 1.49 25.13 0.28
N ILE A 19 0.84 26.27 0.49
CA ILE A 19 1.40 27.40 1.26
C ILE A 19 1.73 26.94 2.68
N SER A 20 0.81 26.27 3.38
CA SER A 20 1.03 25.74 4.73
C SER A 20 2.27 24.84 4.82
N ASN A 21 2.45 23.92 3.87
CA ASN A 21 3.57 23.01 3.91
C ASN A 21 4.90 23.66 3.49
N VAL A 22 4.87 24.67 2.60
CA VAL A 22 6.07 25.46 2.29
C VAL A 22 6.49 26.31 3.48
N LEU A 23 5.55 26.87 4.24
CA LEU A 23 5.84 27.62 5.46
C LEU A 23 6.50 26.76 6.55
N CYS A 24 6.23 25.43 6.58
CA CYS A 24 6.93 24.53 7.49
C CYS A 24 8.45 24.50 7.26
N TRP A 25 8.92 24.76 6.05
CA TRP A 25 10.37 24.81 5.76
C TRP A 25 11.06 26.01 6.41
N PHE A 26 10.35 27.14 6.56
CA PHE A 26 10.90 28.30 7.27
C PHE A 26 10.94 28.12 8.78
N SER A 27 10.14 27.19 9.31
CA SER A 27 10.05 26.88 10.74
C SER A 27 10.52 25.46 11.07
N VAL A 28 11.28 24.82 10.18
CA VAL A 28 11.64 23.40 10.28
C VAL A 28 12.29 23.05 11.62
N ASN A 29 13.21 23.87 12.12
CA ASN A 29 13.91 23.61 13.37
C ASN A 29 12.98 23.68 14.60
N SER A 30 11.99 24.58 14.61
CA SER A 30 11.00 24.64 15.68
C SER A 30 10.07 23.43 15.64
N ILE A 31 9.48 23.16 14.48
CA ILE A 31 8.56 22.02 14.27
C ILE A 31 9.26 20.70 14.58
N ALA A 32 10.53 20.54 14.14
CA ALA A 32 11.30 19.32 14.41
C ALA A 32 11.55 19.10 15.91
N LYS A 33 11.81 20.17 16.67
CA LYS A 33 11.97 20.06 18.15
C LYS A 33 10.66 19.65 18.82
N ASP A 34 9.54 20.28 18.44
CA ASP A 34 8.22 19.95 18.99
C ASP A 34 7.83 18.51 18.62
N TYR A 35 8.05 18.10 17.36
CA TYR A 35 7.79 16.76 16.90
C TYR A 35 8.66 15.71 17.60
N LEU A 36 9.96 15.99 17.78
CA LEU A 36 10.89 15.13 18.54
C LEU A 36 10.43 14.95 19.98
N LYS A 37 9.93 16.02 20.63
CA LYS A 37 9.41 15.95 21.98
C LYS A 37 8.24 14.96 22.07
N ILE A 38 7.26 15.07 21.16
CA ILE A 38 6.11 14.15 21.07
C ILE A 38 6.57 12.71 20.88
N LEU A 39 7.50 12.46 19.92
CA LEU A 39 8.01 11.12 19.66
C LEU A 39 8.69 10.48 20.86
N LYS A 40 9.41 11.28 21.66
CA LYS A 40 10.06 10.80 22.88
C LYS A 40 9.07 10.53 24.00
N GLU A 41 8.07 11.39 24.17
CA GLU A 41 6.98 11.17 25.12
C GLU A 41 6.19 9.90 24.77
N ASP A 42 5.88 9.67 23.49
CA ASP A 42 5.21 8.46 23.02
C ASP A 42 6.08 7.21 23.23
N ALA A 43 7.39 7.30 22.96
CA ALA A 43 8.32 6.20 23.21
C ALA A 43 8.42 5.85 24.71
N GLU A 44 8.46 6.85 25.58
CA GLU A 44 8.48 6.64 27.04
C GLU A 44 7.19 5.97 27.55
N MET A 45 6.03 6.33 26.97
CA MET A 45 4.74 5.69 27.29
C MET A 45 4.71 4.21 26.90
N MET A 46 5.43 3.80 25.84
CA MET A 46 5.53 2.40 25.43
C MET A 46 6.37 1.56 26.40
N GLY A 47 7.34 2.17 27.12
CA GLY A 47 8.16 1.53 28.15
C GLY A 47 9.14 0.46 27.65
N GLY A 48 9.94 -0.09 28.57
CA GLY A 48 10.83 -1.21 28.32
C GLY A 48 11.98 -0.96 27.34
N GLU A 49 12.51 -2.05 26.78
CA GLU A 49 13.64 -1.99 25.81
C GLU A 49 13.27 -1.23 24.53
N LEU A 50 12.00 -1.30 24.14
CA LEU A 50 11.51 -0.60 22.95
C LEU A 50 11.64 0.92 23.08
N ALA A 51 11.33 1.48 24.25
CA ALA A 51 11.51 2.91 24.53
C ALA A 51 12.97 3.33 24.37
N VAL A 52 13.90 2.51 24.85
CA VAL A 52 15.34 2.76 24.74
C VAL A 52 15.80 2.77 23.28
N GLU A 53 15.37 1.80 22.49
CA GLU A 53 15.73 1.73 21.06
C GLU A 53 15.10 2.88 20.24
N LEU A 54 13.82 3.20 20.49
CA LEU A 54 13.16 4.32 19.84
C LEU A 54 13.84 5.65 20.15
N ASN A 55 14.26 5.87 21.38
CA ASN A 55 14.98 7.09 21.78
C ASN A 55 16.36 7.25 21.12
N LYS A 56 17.02 6.15 20.74
CA LYS A 56 18.26 6.20 19.93
C LYS A 56 17.98 6.66 18.49
N ILE A 57 16.85 6.26 17.92
CA ILE A 57 16.44 6.61 16.56
C ILE A 57 15.90 8.03 16.49
N PHE A 58 15.11 8.44 17.49
CA PHE A 58 14.48 9.77 17.52
C PHE A 58 15.48 10.86 17.91
N THR A 59 16.27 11.25 16.93
CA THR A 59 17.23 12.35 17.00
C THR A 59 16.65 13.64 16.39
N LEU A 60 17.29 14.77 16.67
CA LEU A 60 16.86 16.04 16.06
C LEU A 60 17.05 16.00 14.52
N ASP A 61 18.10 15.33 14.05
CA ASP A 61 18.33 15.15 12.61
C ASP A 61 17.24 14.30 11.96
N PHE A 62 16.81 13.21 12.64
CA PHE A 62 15.66 12.41 12.19
C PHE A 62 14.39 13.26 12.09
N ALA A 63 14.06 14.00 13.15
CA ALA A 63 12.87 14.84 13.19
C ALA A 63 12.93 15.95 12.12
N THR A 64 14.09 16.58 11.92
CA THR A 64 14.32 17.61 10.89
C THR A 64 14.10 17.04 9.48
N ASN A 65 14.73 15.90 9.19
CA ASN A 65 14.58 15.23 7.89
C ASN A 65 13.14 14.78 7.63
N TYR A 66 12.46 14.27 8.66
CA TYR A 66 11.05 13.91 8.54
C TYR A 66 10.18 15.12 8.23
N VAL A 67 10.34 16.25 8.92
CA VAL A 67 9.58 17.47 8.68
C VAL A 67 9.78 17.99 7.26
N ILE A 68 11.04 18.01 6.77
CA ILE A 68 11.35 18.44 5.40
C ILE A 68 10.69 17.52 4.38
N PHE A 69 10.83 16.22 4.56
CA PHE A 69 10.26 15.21 3.66
C PHE A 69 8.72 15.26 3.65
N ALA A 70 8.10 15.17 4.82
CA ALA A 70 6.65 15.14 4.98
C ALA A 70 5.98 16.39 4.41
N SER A 71 6.52 17.59 4.74
CA SER A 71 6.01 18.85 4.21
C SER A 71 6.21 18.97 2.69
N GLY A 72 7.34 18.49 2.17
CA GLY A 72 7.60 18.44 0.72
C GLY A 72 6.59 17.57 -0.02
N VAL A 73 6.34 16.36 0.47
CA VAL A 73 5.33 15.44 -0.10
C VAL A 73 3.93 16.03 -0.01
N CYS A 74 3.56 16.60 1.13
CA CYS A 74 2.26 17.26 1.31
C CYS A 74 2.08 18.48 0.39
N ALA A 75 3.13 19.26 0.14
CA ALA A 75 3.10 20.35 -0.83
C ALA A 75 2.88 19.84 -2.27
N MET A 76 3.58 18.79 -2.69
CA MET A 76 3.38 18.16 -4.00
C MET A 76 1.96 17.58 -4.16
N ILE A 77 1.41 16.98 -3.12
CA ILE A 77 0.02 16.51 -3.13
C ILE A 77 -0.94 17.70 -3.27
N GLY A 78 -0.68 18.82 -2.58
CA GLY A 78 -1.45 20.06 -2.74
C GLY A 78 -1.46 20.57 -4.18
N VAL A 79 -0.30 20.55 -4.85
CA VAL A 79 -0.21 20.89 -6.29
C VAL A 79 -1.06 19.94 -7.14
N ALA A 80 -0.97 18.63 -6.91
CA ALA A 80 -1.78 17.66 -7.62
C ALA A 80 -3.29 17.87 -7.44
N LEU A 81 -3.73 18.15 -6.22
CA LEU A 81 -5.14 18.49 -5.90
C LEU A 81 -5.57 19.78 -6.59
N PHE A 82 -4.72 20.81 -6.61
CA PHE A 82 -4.98 22.05 -7.33
C PHE A 82 -5.16 21.83 -8.83
N LEU A 83 -4.27 21.05 -9.45
CA LEU A 83 -4.38 20.69 -10.87
C LEU A 83 -5.65 19.90 -11.18
N LEU A 84 -6.06 18.99 -10.30
CA LEU A 84 -7.34 18.28 -10.42
C LEU A 84 -8.53 19.24 -10.30
N ALA A 85 -8.48 20.20 -9.39
CA ALA A 85 -9.53 21.22 -9.23
C ALA A 85 -9.59 22.16 -10.43
N LYS A 86 -8.44 22.65 -10.91
CA LYS A 86 -8.33 23.52 -12.09
C LYS A 86 -8.93 22.90 -13.35
N ASN A 87 -8.74 21.58 -13.53
CA ASN A 87 -9.22 20.83 -14.69
C ASN A 87 -10.61 20.18 -14.48
N ASP A 88 -11.37 20.59 -13.49
CA ASP A 88 -12.70 20.06 -13.12
C ASP A 88 -12.71 18.55 -12.80
N ARG A 89 -11.56 17.95 -12.50
CA ARG A 89 -11.39 16.50 -12.28
C ARG A 89 -11.39 16.09 -10.82
N ILE A 90 -11.39 17.04 -9.87
CA ILE A 90 -11.28 16.73 -8.44
C ILE A 90 -12.47 15.91 -7.94
N LEU A 91 -13.69 16.19 -8.41
CA LEU A 91 -14.89 15.41 -8.08
C LEU A 91 -15.08 14.22 -9.01
N GLU A 92 -14.68 14.34 -10.27
CA GLU A 92 -14.67 13.21 -11.21
C GLU A 92 -13.75 12.09 -10.70
N LYS A 93 -12.55 12.45 -10.24
CA LYS A 93 -11.56 11.53 -9.67
C LYS A 93 -11.58 11.53 -8.14
N LYS A 94 -12.78 11.51 -7.56
CA LYS A 94 -12.95 11.59 -6.10
C LYS A 94 -12.15 10.57 -5.30
N GLY A 95 -12.01 9.34 -5.80
CA GLY A 95 -11.22 8.31 -5.12
C GLY A 95 -9.75 8.70 -4.98
N LEU A 96 -9.15 9.23 -6.07
CA LEU A 96 -7.79 9.77 -6.04
C LEU A 96 -7.69 10.98 -5.11
N SER A 97 -8.65 11.88 -5.18
CA SER A 97 -8.66 13.10 -4.33
C SER A 97 -8.78 12.75 -2.83
N ILE A 98 -9.62 11.78 -2.47
CA ILE A 98 -9.73 11.27 -1.11
C ILE A 98 -8.41 10.60 -0.67
N PHE A 99 -7.84 9.76 -1.50
CA PHE A 99 -6.56 9.11 -1.23
C PHE A 99 -5.45 10.15 -0.97
N LEU A 100 -5.30 11.15 -1.82
CA LEU A 100 -4.32 12.20 -1.67
C LEU A 100 -4.53 12.99 -0.36
N LEU A 101 -5.77 13.30 0.00
CA LEU A 101 -6.08 14.01 1.25
C LEU A 101 -5.82 13.15 2.49
N VAL A 102 -6.08 11.85 2.43
CA VAL A 102 -5.72 10.91 3.51
C VAL A 102 -4.20 10.81 3.66
N MET A 103 -3.47 10.76 2.55
CA MET A 103 -2.00 10.76 2.59
C MET A 103 -1.43 12.02 3.22
N THR A 104 -2.02 13.20 2.95
CA THR A 104 -1.60 14.44 3.64
C THR A 104 -1.91 14.40 5.13
N LEU A 105 -3.02 13.80 5.57
CA LEU A 105 -3.32 13.62 7.00
C LEU A 105 -2.32 12.73 7.72
N LEU A 106 -1.84 11.68 7.04
CA LEU A 106 -0.88 10.74 7.63
C LEU A 106 0.55 11.31 7.72
N LEU A 107 0.90 12.21 6.80
CA LEU A 107 2.26 12.76 6.70
C LEU A 107 2.41 14.15 7.33
N THR A 108 1.31 14.84 7.59
CA THR A 108 1.36 16.24 8.01
C THR A 108 2.04 16.43 9.37
N VAL A 109 2.80 17.49 9.48
CA VAL A 109 3.52 17.92 10.69
C VAL A 109 3.04 19.27 11.20
N SER A 110 1.93 19.81 10.67
CA SER A 110 1.36 21.08 11.10
C SER A 110 -0.16 21.01 11.25
N ASP A 111 -0.68 21.63 12.30
CA ASP A 111 -2.12 21.70 12.59
C ASP A 111 -2.91 22.33 11.45
N LEU A 112 -2.34 23.35 10.81
CA LEU A 112 -2.99 24.01 9.68
C LEU A 112 -3.14 23.05 8.49
N SER A 113 -2.08 22.31 8.14
CA SER A 113 -2.11 21.31 7.08
C SER A 113 -3.10 20.18 7.40
N THR A 114 -3.14 19.73 8.66
CA THR A 114 -4.11 18.74 9.15
C THR A 114 -5.54 19.24 8.98
N SER A 115 -5.83 20.43 9.45
CA SER A 115 -7.18 21.04 9.35
C SER A 115 -7.63 21.21 7.90
N LEU A 116 -6.75 21.67 7.02
CA LEU A 116 -7.03 21.81 5.59
C LEU A 116 -7.32 20.48 4.92
N SER A 117 -6.59 19.41 5.31
CA SER A 117 -6.80 18.06 4.79
C SER A 117 -8.14 17.48 5.22
N ILE A 118 -8.54 17.68 6.48
CA ILE A 118 -9.86 17.25 7.01
C ILE A 118 -10.98 18.00 6.29
N ILE A 119 -10.91 19.32 6.18
CA ILE A 119 -11.94 20.12 5.50
C ILE A 119 -12.02 19.72 4.03
N GLY A 120 -10.88 19.53 3.36
CA GLY A 120 -10.82 19.05 1.97
C GLY A 120 -11.47 17.69 1.80
N LEU A 121 -11.16 16.73 2.68
CA LEU A 121 -11.71 15.38 2.67
C LEU A 121 -13.23 15.37 2.84
N VAL A 122 -13.74 16.07 3.87
CA VAL A 122 -15.17 16.21 4.11
C VAL A 122 -15.86 16.86 2.91
N SER A 123 -15.28 17.92 2.36
CA SER A 123 -15.83 18.65 1.21
C SER A 123 -15.92 17.77 -0.05
N VAL A 124 -14.88 16.99 -0.38
CA VAL A 124 -14.89 16.07 -1.53
C VAL A 124 -15.96 14.99 -1.35
N ILE A 125 -16.08 14.42 -0.14
CA ILE A 125 -17.09 13.39 0.16
C ILE A 125 -18.51 14.00 0.03
N MET A 126 -18.79 15.13 0.64
CA MET A 126 -20.11 15.76 0.62
C MET A 126 -20.52 16.21 -0.78
N MET A 127 -19.61 16.86 -1.51
CA MET A 127 -19.90 17.38 -2.85
C MET A 127 -20.06 16.26 -3.89
N SER A 128 -19.45 15.08 -3.65
CA SER A 128 -19.54 13.92 -4.56
C SER A 128 -20.87 13.16 -4.44
N LYS A 129 -21.63 13.34 -3.36
CA LYS A 129 -22.91 12.65 -3.16
C LYS A 129 -24.03 13.11 -4.10
N THR A 130 -23.83 14.19 -4.86
CA THR A 130 -24.91 14.86 -5.62
C THR A 130 -25.06 14.39 -7.08
N GLU A 131 -24.19 13.48 -7.58
CA GLU A 131 -24.33 12.98 -8.96
C GLU A 131 -24.89 11.56 -8.98
N LYS A 132 -26.22 11.44 -8.98
CA LYS A 132 -26.90 10.20 -9.39
C LYS A 132 -26.73 10.01 -10.90
N LYS A 133 -25.81 9.16 -11.36
CA LYS A 133 -25.79 8.69 -12.75
C LYS A 133 -27.10 7.96 -13.09
N SER A 134 -27.66 8.22 -14.28
CA SER A 134 -28.87 7.56 -14.75
C SER A 134 -28.66 6.04 -14.83
N LYS A 135 -29.72 5.25 -14.68
CA LYS A 135 -29.67 3.77 -14.77
C LYS A 135 -29.05 3.29 -16.11
N LYS A 136 -29.23 4.06 -17.18
CA LYS A 136 -28.73 3.75 -18.54
C LYS A 136 -27.20 3.90 -18.62
N GLU A 137 -26.63 5.02 -18.11
CA GLU A 137 -25.18 5.25 -18.04
C GLU A 137 -24.48 4.23 -17.13
N LYS A 138 -25.15 3.79 -16.06
CA LYS A 138 -24.64 2.74 -15.18
C LYS A 138 -24.53 1.40 -15.91
N LYS A 139 -25.50 1.03 -16.75
CA LYS A 139 -25.47 -0.21 -17.55
C LYS A 139 -24.40 -0.18 -18.62
N GLU A 140 -24.22 0.95 -19.32
CA GLU A 140 -23.15 1.13 -20.31
C GLU A 140 -21.75 1.10 -19.67
N SER A 141 -21.61 1.72 -18.48
CA SER A 141 -20.33 1.69 -17.76
C SER A 141 -19.98 0.29 -17.25
N ILE A 142 -20.96 -0.51 -16.81
CA ILE A 142 -20.75 -1.92 -16.42
C ILE A 142 -20.25 -2.73 -17.62
N ASN A 143 -20.91 -2.65 -18.77
CA ASN A 143 -20.53 -3.39 -19.97
C ASN A 143 -19.11 -3.01 -20.43
N LYS A 144 -18.72 -1.74 -20.31
CA LYS A 144 -17.37 -1.28 -20.62
C LYS A 144 -16.34 -1.78 -19.62
N LEU A 145 -16.68 -1.86 -18.33
CA LEU A 145 -15.80 -2.35 -17.28
C LEU A 145 -15.59 -3.87 -17.32
N GLU A 146 -16.57 -4.63 -17.85
CA GLU A 146 -16.42 -6.08 -18.02
C GLU A 146 -15.42 -6.47 -19.12
N LYS A 147 -15.27 -5.63 -20.15
CA LYS A 147 -14.39 -5.87 -21.31
C LYS A 147 -13.06 -5.11 -21.17
N LEU A 148 -12.25 -5.51 -20.19
CA LEU A 148 -10.87 -5.00 -20.13
C LEU A 148 -9.95 -5.86 -20.99
N GLU A 149 -9.55 -5.33 -22.15
CA GLU A 149 -8.55 -5.95 -23.02
C GLU A 149 -7.14 -5.51 -22.63
N VAL A 150 -6.21 -6.46 -22.63
CA VAL A 150 -4.79 -6.20 -22.36
C VAL A 150 -4.12 -5.72 -23.63
N THR A 151 -3.60 -4.51 -23.62
CA THR A 151 -2.89 -3.91 -24.77
C THR A 151 -1.38 -4.19 -24.70
N LYS A 152 -0.67 -4.01 -25.85
CA LYS A 152 0.81 -4.06 -25.85
C LYS A 152 1.45 -3.08 -24.86
N LYS A 153 0.84 -1.89 -24.69
CA LYS A 153 1.26 -0.90 -23.71
C LYS A 153 1.13 -1.44 -22.27
N ASP A 154 0.05 -2.15 -21.97
CA ASP A 154 -0.14 -2.75 -20.64
C ASP A 154 0.90 -3.84 -20.35
N LEU A 155 1.31 -4.60 -21.37
CA LEU A 155 2.38 -5.59 -21.20
C LEU A 155 3.72 -4.91 -20.96
N LEU A 156 4.06 -3.87 -21.71
CA LEU A 156 5.30 -3.11 -21.50
C LEU A 156 5.34 -2.47 -20.10
N LEU A 157 4.24 -1.84 -19.68
CA LEU A 157 4.14 -1.25 -18.34
C LEU A 157 4.20 -2.31 -17.23
N SER A 158 3.73 -3.54 -17.51
CA SER A 158 3.87 -4.67 -16.58
C SER A 158 5.33 -5.06 -16.42
N VAL A 159 6.10 -5.12 -17.51
CA VAL A 159 7.55 -5.40 -17.44
C VAL A 159 8.27 -4.30 -16.68
N LEU A 160 7.97 -3.03 -16.96
CA LEU A 160 8.55 -1.91 -16.23
C LEU A 160 8.26 -2.01 -14.72
N LEU A 161 7.02 -2.34 -14.35
CA LEU A 161 6.64 -2.51 -12.95
C LEU A 161 7.45 -3.62 -12.27
N VAL A 162 7.66 -4.76 -12.95
CA VAL A 162 8.49 -5.86 -12.45
C VAL A 162 9.93 -5.42 -12.26
N VAL A 163 10.52 -4.71 -13.24
CA VAL A 163 11.89 -4.19 -13.13
C VAL A 163 12.03 -3.25 -11.94
N VAL A 164 11.09 -2.31 -11.77
CA VAL A 164 11.09 -1.39 -10.63
C VAL A 164 10.89 -2.13 -9.31
N TYR A 165 10.04 -3.15 -9.27
CA TYR A 165 9.84 -3.95 -8.06
C TYR A 165 11.12 -4.68 -7.64
N PHE A 166 11.82 -5.30 -8.58
CA PHE A 166 13.07 -6.00 -8.29
C PHE A 166 14.27 -5.07 -8.04
N SER A 167 14.16 -3.76 -8.31
CA SER A 167 15.21 -2.80 -8.00
C SER A 167 15.49 -2.66 -6.49
N GLN A 168 14.62 -3.16 -5.62
CA GLN A 168 14.84 -3.23 -4.17
C GLN A 168 16.15 -3.96 -3.80
N PHE A 169 16.57 -4.96 -4.57
CA PHE A 169 17.79 -5.71 -4.33
C PHE A 169 19.06 -4.89 -4.56
N PHE A 170 18.96 -3.71 -5.17
CA PHE A 170 20.07 -2.80 -5.41
C PHE A 170 20.09 -1.61 -4.44
N ILE A 171 19.16 -1.54 -3.48
CA ILE A 171 19.07 -0.41 -2.54
C ILE A 171 20.30 -0.36 -1.62
N ASP A 172 20.89 -1.51 -1.30
CA ASP A 172 22.09 -1.61 -0.46
C ASP A 172 23.36 -1.07 -1.09
N VAL A 173 23.35 -0.80 -2.41
CA VAL A 173 24.45 -0.13 -3.12
C VAL A 173 24.59 1.34 -2.68
N PHE A 174 23.51 1.95 -2.17
CA PHE A 174 23.54 3.33 -1.70
C PHE A 174 24.21 3.43 -0.33
N SER A 175 24.95 4.52 -0.11
CA SER A 175 25.53 4.84 1.20
C SER A 175 24.42 4.98 2.27
N GLU A 176 24.76 4.73 3.54
CA GLU A 176 23.78 4.76 4.66
C GLU A 176 22.98 6.06 4.71
N ASN A 177 23.62 7.20 4.47
CA ASN A 177 22.99 8.52 4.50
C ASN A 177 21.92 8.70 3.40
N VAL A 178 22.02 7.96 2.29
CA VAL A 178 21.09 8.04 1.14
C VAL A 178 20.10 6.89 1.14
N ARG A 179 20.43 5.77 1.77
CA ARG A 179 19.66 4.52 1.74
C ARG A 179 18.20 4.71 2.21
N ILE A 180 17.97 5.48 3.26
CA ILE A 180 16.61 5.75 3.76
C ILE A 180 15.74 6.44 2.70
N TYR A 181 16.30 7.41 1.97
CA TYR A 181 15.58 8.10 0.91
C TYR A 181 15.33 7.19 -0.29
N ALA A 182 16.30 6.31 -0.62
CA ALA A 182 16.15 5.32 -1.67
C ALA A 182 15.03 4.31 -1.33
N VAL A 183 14.95 3.83 -0.08
CA VAL A 183 13.89 2.96 0.42
C VAL A 183 12.52 3.64 0.32
N ILE A 184 12.39 4.86 0.83
CA ILE A 184 11.14 5.61 0.77
C ILE A 184 10.74 5.87 -0.70
N GLY A 185 11.71 6.30 -1.52
CA GLY A 185 11.48 6.52 -2.95
C GLY A 185 11.00 5.24 -3.66
N TYR A 186 11.62 4.11 -3.36
CA TYR A 186 11.22 2.80 -3.87
C TYR A 186 9.75 2.47 -3.53
N TYR A 187 9.36 2.61 -2.26
CA TYR A 187 7.98 2.34 -1.84
C TYR A 187 6.96 3.25 -2.54
N LEU A 188 7.27 4.55 -2.66
CA LEU A 188 6.37 5.50 -3.33
C LEU A 188 6.29 5.27 -4.84
N ILE A 189 7.42 5.03 -5.50
CA ILE A 189 7.48 4.81 -6.96
C ILE A 189 6.76 3.52 -7.34
N THR A 190 7.05 2.41 -6.65
CA THR A 190 6.39 1.12 -6.93
C THR A 190 4.89 1.19 -6.70
N PHE A 191 4.46 1.81 -5.60
CA PHE A 191 3.04 1.99 -5.30
C PHE A 191 2.33 2.85 -6.36
N GLY A 192 2.90 4.01 -6.68
CA GLY A 192 2.37 4.92 -7.71
C GLY A 192 2.31 4.25 -9.10
N LEU A 193 3.34 3.50 -9.46
CA LEU A 193 3.40 2.77 -10.70
C LEU A 193 2.34 1.64 -10.75
N CYS A 194 2.15 0.89 -9.65
CA CYS A 194 1.07 -0.09 -9.54
C CYS A 194 -0.31 0.54 -9.75
N LEU A 195 -0.58 1.66 -9.07
CA LEU A 195 -1.84 2.38 -9.23
C LEU A 195 -2.06 2.86 -10.66
N TYR A 196 -1.01 3.30 -11.33
CA TYR A 196 -1.09 3.75 -12.73
C TYR A 196 -1.31 2.60 -13.72
N VAL A 197 -0.51 1.53 -13.61
CA VAL A 197 -0.54 0.36 -14.52
C VAL A 197 -1.85 -0.41 -14.42
N PHE A 198 -2.41 -0.49 -13.23
CA PHE A 198 -3.64 -1.24 -12.96
C PHE A 198 -4.87 -0.35 -12.72
N ARG A 199 -4.82 0.95 -13.00
CA ARG A 199 -5.89 1.92 -12.71
C ARG A 199 -7.27 1.50 -13.22
N GLU A 200 -7.35 0.97 -14.44
CA GLU A 200 -8.63 0.54 -15.04
C GLU A 200 -9.11 -0.77 -14.37
N ARG A 201 -8.18 -1.68 -14.07
CA ARG A 201 -8.48 -2.91 -13.36
C ARG A 201 -8.97 -2.61 -11.94
N TYR A 202 -8.28 -1.76 -11.20
CA TYR A 202 -8.69 -1.36 -9.86
C TYR A 202 -10.03 -0.65 -9.86
N ARG A 203 -10.27 0.21 -10.84
CA ARG A 203 -11.56 0.89 -11.00
C ARG A 203 -12.71 -0.10 -11.24
N ARG A 204 -12.50 -1.09 -12.12
CA ARG A 204 -13.47 -2.16 -12.40
C ARG A 204 -13.74 -2.98 -11.14
N ASP A 205 -12.68 -3.48 -10.54
CA ASP A 205 -12.77 -4.42 -9.43
C ASP A 205 -13.35 -3.76 -8.18
N PHE A 206 -13.01 -2.50 -7.91
CA PHE A 206 -13.62 -1.70 -6.86
C PHE A 206 -15.11 -1.43 -7.10
N PHE A 207 -15.50 -1.20 -8.35
CA PHE A 207 -16.91 -1.04 -8.70
C PHE A 207 -17.72 -2.29 -8.35
N PHE A 208 -17.25 -3.47 -8.72
CA PHE A 208 -17.93 -4.73 -8.41
C PHE A 208 -17.93 -5.01 -6.90
N LEU A 209 -16.80 -4.85 -6.22
CA LEU A 209 -16.69 -4.99 -4.78
C LEU A 209 -17.70 -4.07 -4.05
N LYS A 210 -17.80 -2.82 -4.45
CA LYS A 210 -18.71 -1.85 -3.84
C LYS A 210 -20.18 -2.21 -4.03
N ASN A 211 -20.53 -2.74 -5.20
CA ASN A 211 -21.94 -3.08 -5.51
C ASN A 211 -22.40 -4.36 -4.83
N ASP A 212 -21.49 -5.26 -4.47
CA ASP A 212 -21.78 -6.53 -3.80
C ASP A 212 -20.89 -6.75 -2.57
N PHE A 213 -20.70 -5.67 -1.80
CA PHE A 213 -19.75 -5.60 -0.68
C PHE A 213 -19.88 -6.76 0.30
N LYS A 214 -21.13 -7.10 0.69
CA LYS A 214 -21.39 -8.14 1.68
C LYS A 214 -20.88 -9.52 1.25
N ASN A 215 -21.06 -9.88 -0.02
CA ASN A 215 -20.61 -11.17 -0.53
C ASN A 215 -19.08 -11.18 -0.74
N TYR A 216 -18.50 -10.06 -1.18
CA TYR A 216 -17.05 -9.93 -1.28
C TYR A 216 -16.35 -10.03 0.08
N ILE A 217 -16.89 -9.39 1.12
CA ILE A 217 -16.33 -9.50 2.49
C ILE A 217 -16.42 -10.93 3.00
N LYS A 218 -17.58 -11.60 2.84
CA LYS A 218 -17.70 -13.03 3.19
C LYS A 218 -16.71 -13.89 2.47
N TYR A 219 -16.47 -13.63 1.19
CA TYR A 219 -15.52 -14.37 0.37
C TYR A 219 -14.07 -14.11 0.82
N ILE A 220 -13.71 -12.87 1.16
CA ILE A 220 -12.40 -12.51 1.70
C ILE A 220 -12.10 -13.34 2.96
N PHE A 221 -12.99 -13.31 3.95
CA PHE A 221 -12.78 -14.07 5.20
C PHE A 221 -12.79 -15.58 4.98
N LYS A 222 -13.62 -16.10 4.07
CA LYS A 222 -13.59 -17.52 3.69
C LYS A 222 -12.23 -17.90 3.11
N MET A 223 -11.70 -17.13 2.15
CA MET A 223 -10.42 -17.43 1.51
C MET A 223 -9.24 -17.23 2.47
N TRP A 224 -9.32 -16.26 3.37
CA TRP A 224 -8.37 -16.10 4.46
C TRP A 224 -8.33 -17.33 5.38
N GLY A 225 -9.48 -17.86 5.80
CA GLY A 225 -9.54 -19.10 6.58
C GLY A 225 -8.92 -20.29 5.86
N VAL A 226 -9.19 -20.45 4.56
CA VAL A 226 -8.56 -21.48 3.73
C VAL A 226 -7.04 -21.29 3.66
N MET A 227 -6.58 -20.05 3.54
CA MET A 227 -5.16 -19.71 3.50
C MET A 227 -4.46 -19.99 4.82
N LEU A 228 -5.10 -19.68 5.96
CA LEU A 228 -4.57 -20.04 7.29
C LEU A 228 -4.39 -21.55 7.42
N LEU A 229 -5.39 -22.33 7.04
CA LEU A 229 -5.29 -23.80 7.09
C LEU A 229 -4.18 -24.32 6.19
N ALA A 230 -4.09 -23.84 4.94
CA ALA A 230 -3.04 -24.23 4.01
C ALA A 230 -1.63 -23.85 4.54
N SER A 231 -1.49 -22.66 5.11
CA SER A 231 -0.25 -22.17 5.71
C SER A 231 0.15 -23.01 6.94
N LEU A 232 -0.80 -23.38 7.81
CA LEU A 232 -0.55 -24.24 8.96
C LEU A 232 -0.12 -25.65 8.51
N CYS A 233 -0.81 -26.25 7.54
CA CYS A 233 -0.41 -27.57 7.00
C CYS A 233 1.02 -27.52 6.41
N ALA A 234 1.33 -26.46 5.65
CA ALA A 234 2.66 -26.28 5.10
C ALA A 234 3.72 -26.04 6.19
N ALA A 235 3.39 -25.29 7.25
CA ALA A 235 4.28 -25.06 8.38
C ALA A 235 4.64 -26.39 9.10
N PHE A 236 3.68 -27.29 9.30
CA PHE A 236 3.97 -28.64 9.85
C PHE A 236 4.92 -29.42 8.96
N ILE A 237 4.76 -29.35 7.63
CA ILE A 237 5.68 -30.00 6.68
C ILE A 237 7.08 -29.38 6.79
N VAL A 238 7.17 -28.06 6.84
CA VAL A 238 8.45 -27.33 7.00
C VAL A 238 9.13 -27.75 8.29
N MET A 239 8.41 -27.78 9.41
CA MET A 239 8.95 -28.24 10.70
C MET A 239 9.46 -29.67 10.64
N ALA A 240 8.73 -30.58 10.01
CA ALA A 240 9.13 -31.98 9.86
C ALA A 240 10.40 -32.16 9.02
N LEU A 241 10.61 -31.27 8.04
CA LEU A 241 11.76 -31.34 7.11
C LEU A 241 12.97 -30.54 7.59
N ASN A 242 12.79 -29.49 8.37
CA ASN A 242 13.85 -28.54 8.72
C ASN A 242 14.01 -28.30 10.22
N GLY A 243 13.05 -28.68 11.04
CA GLY A 243 13.06 -28.44 12.49
C GLY A 243 12.86 -26.98 12.92
N ASN A 244 12.81 -26.02 12.00
CA ASN A 244 12.58 -24.60 12.28
C ASN A 244 11.59 -24.00 11.26
N SER A 245 10.54 -23.33 11.75
CA SER A 245 9.50 -22.69 10.93
C SER A 245 9.65 -21.18 10.75
N GLN A 246 10.65 -20.57 11.39
CA GLN A 246 10.88 -19.13 11.24
C GLN A 246 11.52 -18.81 9.89
N SER A 247 10.94 -17.87 9.16
CA SER A 247 11.48 -17.37 7.89
C SER A 247 12.23 -16.06 8.09
N ALA A 248 13.23 -15.76 7.25
CA ALA A 248 13.94 -14.46 7.30
C ALA A 248 13.00 -13.27 7.08
N ASN A 249 11.88 -13.46 6.37
CA ASN A 249 10.89 -12.40 6.24
C ASN A 249 10.23 -12.08 7.60
N GLN A 250 10.03 -13.07 8.46
CA GLN A 250 9.55 -12.85 9.82
C GLN A 250 10.61 -12.15 10.69
N GLU A 251 11.87 -12.57 10.57
CA GLU A 251 12.99 -11.91 11.28
C GLU A 251 13.16 -10.45 10.84
N ALA A 252 13.11 -10.17 9.54
CA ALA A 252 13.18 -8.81 9.02
C ALA A 252 12.04 -7.93 9.53
N LEU A 253 10.81 -8.46 9.60
CA LEU A 253 9.65 -7.74 10.14
C LEU A 253 9.77 -7.50 11.65
N THR A 254 10.36 -8.42 12.42
CA THR A 254 10.52 -8.24 13.87
C THR A 254 11.50 -7.12 14.23
N GLY A 255 12.43 -6.77 13.33
CA GLY A 255 13.36 -5.65 13.51
C GLY A 255 12.80 -4.26 13.16
N MET A 256 11.60 -4.19 12.54
CA MET A 256 11.02 -2.92 12.10
C MET A 256 10.11 -2.29 13.17
N PRO A 257 10.13 -0.96 13.33
CA PRO A 257 9.18 -0.27 14.20
C PRO A 257 7.75 -0.38 13.62
N LEU A 258 6.75 -0.55 14.50
CA LEU A 258 5.34 -0.79 14.13
C LEU A 258 4.77 0.27 13.18
N TRP A 259 5.09 1.55 13.41
CA TRP A 259 4.61 2.66 12.58
C TRP A 259 5.07 2.57 11.11
N PHE A 260 6.21 1.93 10.86
CA PHE A 260 6.71 1.67 9.50
C PHE A 260 6.21 0.33 8.97
N MET A 261 6.20 -0.71 9.80
CA MET A 261 5.76 -2.06 9.44
C MET A 261 4.29 -2.09 9.03
N ILE A 262 3.39 -1.40 9.75
CA ILE A 262 1.95 -1.42 9.45
C ILE A 262 1.64 -0.88 8.04
N PRO A 263 2.04 0.33 7.63
CA PRO A 263 1.81 0.82 6.28
C PRO A 263 2.42 -0.08 5.20
N VAL A 264 3.62 -0.59 5.42
CA VAL A 264 4.31 -1.44 4.44
C VAL A 264 3.64 -2.82 4.35
N ALA A 265 3.46 -3.51 5.46
CA ALA A 265 2.93 -4.87 5.44
C ALA A 265 1.43 -4.93 5.14
N CYS A 266 0.62 -4.01 5.70
CA CYS A 266 -0.84 -4.11 5.61
C CYS A 266 -1.45 -3.35 4.42
N ILE A 267 -0.72 -2.40 3.82
CA ILE A 267 -1.23 -1.60 2.70
C ILE A 267 -0.37 -1.77 1.46
N TRP A 268 0.92 -1.44 1.54
CA TRP A 268 1.81 -1.45 0.38
C TRP A 268 1.99 -2.87 -0.19
N ALA A 269 2.36 -3.83 0.64
CA ALA A 269 2.59 -5.20 0.21
C ALA A 269 1.35 -5.83 -0.47
N PRO A 270 0.12 -5.78 0.12
CA PRO A 270 -1.06 -6.28 -0.55
C PRO A 270 -1.35 -5.62 -1.90
N VAL A 271 -1.12 -4.33 -2.04
CA VAL A 271 -1.39 -3.62 -3.31
C VAL A 271 -0.35 -3.97 -4.36
N VAL A 272 0.94 -3.90 -4.01
CA VAL A 272 2.04 -4.07 -4.96
C VAL A 272 2.22 -5.54 -5.33
N GLU A 273 2.21 -6.43 -4.34
CA GLU A 273 2.41 -7.86 -4.57
C GLU A 273 1.23 -8.49 -5.32
N GLU A 274 -0.02 -8.13 -4.98
CA GLU A 274 -1.16 -8.63 -5.76
C GLU A 274 -1.15 -8.08 -7.20
N ALA A 275 -0.71 -6.84 -7.41
CA ALA A 275 -0.54 -6.31 -8.75
C ALA A 275 0.47 -7.14 -9.56
N ILE A 276 1.59 -7.54 -8.96
CA ILE A 276 2.63 -8.32 -9.62
C ILE A 276 2.22 -9.78 -9.78
N PHE A 277 1.93 -10.46 -8.68
CA PHE A 277 1.71 -11.91 -8.71
C PHE A 277 0.35 -12.31 -9.31
N ARG A 278 -0.67 -11.45 -9.24
CA ARG A 278 -2.00 -11.73 -9.83
C ARG A 278 -2.29 -10.86 -11.04
N GLY A 279 -1.89 -9.59 -11.01
CA GLY A 279 -2.11 -8.70 -12.14
C GLY A 279 -1.16 -8.97 -13.29
N VAL A 280 0.16 -8.85 -13.08
CA VAL A 280 1.16 -9.01 -14.15
C VAL A 280 1.21 -10.45 -14.65
N ILE A 281 1.40 -11.44 -13.76
CA ILE A 281 1.53 -12.85 -14.19
C ILE A 281 0.31 -13.28 -15.03
N ARG A 282 -0.90 -12.85 -14.63
CA ARG A 282 -2.13 -13.17 -15.36
C ARG A 282 -2.18 -12.58 -16.76
N ARG A 283 -1.54 -11.43 -17.01
CA ARG A 283 -1.44 -10.84 -18.34
C ARG A 283 -0.62 -11.70 -19.30
N PHE A 284 0.37 -12.42 -18.78
CA PHE A 284 1.25 -13.30 -19.58
C PHE A 284 0.79 -14.75 -19.60
N ILE A 285 0.10 -15.22 -18.54
CA ILE A 285 -0.31 -16.63 -18.38
C ILE A 285 -1.84 -16.71 -18.30
N PRO A 286 -2.54 -16.90 -19.41
CA PRO A 286 -4.00 -17.01 -19.44
C PRO A 286 -4.53 -18.35 -18.91
N ASN A 287 -3.73 -19.43 -18.94
CA ASN A 287 -4.12 -20.74 -18.42
C ASN A 287 -4.24 -20.70 -16.88
N ASN A 288 -5.38 -21.11 -16.34
CA ASN A 288 -5.66 -21.02 -14.91
C ASN A 288 -4.74 -21.90 -14.05
N VAL A 289 -4.46 -23.13 -14.49
CA VAL A 289 -3.62 -24.06 -13.72
C VAL A 289 -2.17 -23.60 -13.72
N LEU A 290 -1.64 -23.26 -14.88
CA LEU A 290 -0.27 -22.75 -15.02
C LEU A 290 -0.10 -21.43 -14.25
N PHE A 291 -1.09 -20.54 -14.31
CA PHE A 291 -1.11 -19.30 -13.55
C PHE A 291 -1.02 -19.55 -12.05
N VAL A 292 -1.83 -20.46 -11.50
CA VAL A 292 -1.81 -20.80 -10.07
C VAL A 292 -0.44 -21.33 -9.66
N ILE A 293 0.13 -22.28 -10.43
CA ILE A 293 1.43 -22.86 -10.14
C ILE A 293 2.53 -21.80 -10.17
N VAL A 294 2.65 -21.05 -11.28
CA VAL A 294 3.71 -20.04 -11.43
C VAL A 294 3.58 -18.92 -10.41
N SER A 295 2.36 -18.42 -10.18
CA SER A 295 2.12 -17.38 -9.17
C SER A 295 2.46 -17.85 -7.76
N ALA A 296 2.14 -19.10 -7.41
CA ALA A 296 2.45 -19.67 -6.10
C ALA A 296 3.96 -19.86 -5.90
N VAL A 297 4.63 -20.45 -6.88
CA VAL A 297 6.08 -20.73 -6.81
C VAL A 297 6.87 -19.42 -6.72
N LEU A 298 6.58 -18.45 -7.60
CA LEU A 298 7.28 -17.16 -7.57
C LEU A 298 7.01 -16.39 -6.28
N PHE A 299 5.77 -16.43 -5.77
CA PHE A 299 5.42 -15.79 -4.50
C PHE A 299 6.20 -16.43 -3.34
N GLY A 300 6.27 -17.76 -3.28
CA GLY A 300 6.98 -18.46 -2.23
C GLY A 300 8.49 -18.22 -2.27
N LEU A 301 9.10 -18.36 -3.44
CA LEU A 301 10.54 -18.16 -3.61
C LEU A 301 10.97 -16.72 -3.26
N LEU A 302 10.20 -15.72 -3.66
CA LEU A 302 10.53 -14.32 -3.35
C LEU A 302 10.63 -14.05 -1.85
N HIS A 303 9.81 -14.72 -1.04
CA HIS A 303 9.79 -14.54 0.42
C HIS A 303 10.95 -15.24 1.15
N THR A 304 11.73 -16.02 0.44
CA THR A 304 12.86 -16.77 0.99
C THR A 304 14.21 -16.44 0.31
N VAL A 305 14.19 -15.64 -0.73
CA VAL A 305 15.42 -15.14 -1.39
C VAL A 305 16.16 -14.17 -0.46
N GLY A 306 17.48 -14.26 -0.43
CA GLY A 306 18.33 -13.40 0.38
C GLY A 306 18.71 -13.98 1.75
N GLN A 307 18.25 -15.21 2.06
CA GLN A 307 18.70 -15.94 3.25
C GLN A 307 20.01 -16.66 2.97
N GLU A 308 20.93 -16.65 3.93
CA GLU A 308 22.10 -17.51 3.93
C GLU A 308 21.67 -18.96 4.23
N ALA A 309 21.01 -19.59 3.27
CA ALA A 309 20.51 -20.96 3.39
C ALA A 309 20.90 -21.80 2.18
N THR A 310 21.01 -23.11 2.38
CA THR A 310 21.20 -24.03 1.26
C THR A 310 19.96 -24.02 0.35
N LEU A 311 20.13 -24.37 -0.94
CA LEU A 311 19.00 -24.46 -1.89
C LEU A 311 17.86 -25.34 -1.34
N TYR A 312 18.20 -26.44 -0.66
CA TYR A 312 17.22 -27.31 -0.02
C TYR A 312 16.38 -26.56 1.03
N LEU A 313 17.04 -25.85 1.95
CA LEU A 313 16.36 -25.08 3.00
C LEU A 313 15.52 -23.96 2.42
N THR A 314 16.02 -23.26 1.42
CA THR A 314 15.25 -22.21 0.71
C THR A 314 13.97 -22.76 0.11
N ILE A 315 14.03 -23.93 -0.55
CA ILE A 315 12.84 -24.58 -1.12
C ILE A 315 11.89 -25.02 -0.01
N VAL A 316 12.37 -25.65 1.04
CA VAL A 316 11.54 -26.14 2.16
C VAL A 316 10.83 -24.97 2.84
N GLN A 317 11.53 -23.89 3.17
CA GLN A 317 10.96 -22.71 3.80
C GLN A 317 9.96 -21.97 2.89
N SER A 318 10.17 -22.02 1.56
CA SER A 318 9.24 -21.40 0.62
C SER A 318 7.88 -22.10 0.53
N LEU A 319 7.75 -23.37 0.95
CA LEU A 319 6.50 -24.13 0.86
C LEU A 319 5.33 -23.46 1.56
N GLN A 320 5.56 -22.84 2.71
CA GLN A 320 4.50 -22.12 3.44
C GLN A 320 3.98 -20.93 2.63
N TYR A 321 4.87 -20.12 2.06
CA TYR A 321 4.50 -18.99 1.21
C TYR A 321 3.94 -19.44 -0.14
N MET A 322 4.43 -20.57 -0.70
CA MET A 322 3.84 -21.16 -1.90
C MET A 322 2.38 -21.60 -1.64
N ALA A 323 2.09 -22.19 -0.49
CA ALA A 323 0.72 -22.56 -0.12
C ALA A 323 -0.19 -21.33 -0.02
N MET A 324 0.28 -20.25 0.63
CA MET A 324 -0.44 -18.96 0.67
C MET A 324 -0.64 -18.39 -0.73
N GLY A 325 0.42 -18.37 -1.54
CA GLY A 325 0.41 -17.92 -2.92
C GLY A 325 -0.58 -18.67 -3.79
N ALA A 326 -0.67 -20.01 -3.63
CA ALA A 326 -1.61 -20.87 -4.35
C ALA A 326 -3.07 -20.53 -3.99
N VAL A 327 -3.39 -20.41 -2.70
CA VAL A 327 -4.75 -20.05 -2.25
C VAL A 327 -5.17 -18.69 -2.79
N MET A 328 -4.28 -17.69 -2.73
CA MET A 328 -4.56 -16.36 -3.28
C MET A 328 -4.72 -16.40 -4.81
N ALA A 329 -3.90 -17.18 -5.54
CA ALA A 329 -4.06 -17.33 -6.98
C ALA A 329 -5.40 -18.01 -7.35
N ILE A 330 -5.82 -19.04 -6.60
CA ILE A 330 -7.13 -19.69 -6.75
C ILE A 330 -8.26 -18.70 -6.43
N ALA A 331 -8.12 -17.90 -5.37
CA ALA A 331 -9.09 -16.88 -5.01
C ALA A 331 -9.26 -15.86 -6.14
N TYR A 332 -8.15 -15.43 -6.75
CA TYR A 332 -8.16 -14.53 -7.90
C TYR A 332 -8.84 -15.14 -9.13
N VAL A 333 -8.52 -16.38 -9.48
CA VAL A 333 -9.16 -17.09 -10.62
C VAL A 333 -10.67 -17.20 -10.42
N LYS A 334 -11.12 -17.49 -9.19
CA LYS A 334 -12.55 -17.66 -8.87
C LYS A 334 -13.31 -16.33 -8.78
N SER A 335 -12.70 -15.30 -8.20
CA SER A 335 -13.37 -14.00 -8.02
C SER A 335 -13.24 -13.09 -9.24
N ASN A 336 -12.22 -13.30 -10.08
CA ASN A 336 -11.79 -12.38 -11.13
C ASN A 336 -11.68 -10.90 -10.63
N ASN A 337 -11.29 -10.71 -9.36
CA ASN A 337 -11.25 -9.42 -8.70
C ASN A 337 -9.98 -9.29 -7.84
N ILE A 338 -9.09 -8.38 -8.23
CA ILE A 338 -7.81 -8.18 -7.53
C ILE A 338 -7.99 -7.53 -6.16
N MET A 339 -9.03 -6.69 -5.97
CA MET A 339 -9.34 -6.07 -4.68
C MET A 339 -9.73 -7.10 -3.62
N THR A 340 -10.36 -8.21 -4.04
CA THR A 340 -10.66 -9.34 -3.15
C THR A 340 -9.36 -9.95 -2.61
N ASN A 341 -8.39 -10.17 -3.49
CA ASN A 341 -7.09 -10.72 -3.11
C ASN A 341 -6.32 -9.77 -2.20
N MET A 342 -6.28 -8.47 -2.54
CA MET A 342 -5.71 -7.45 -1.65
C MET A 342 -6.36 -7.49 -0.27
N GLY A 343 -7.68 -7.70 -0.20
CA GLY A 343 -8.40 -7.85 1.06
C GLY A 343 -7.96 -9.09 1.85
N VAL A 344 -7.84 -10.26 1.21
CA VAL A 344 -7.34 -11.50 1.85
C VAL A 344 -5.92 -11.30 2.38
N HIS A 345 -5.04 -10.72 1.58
CA HIS A 345 -3.65 -10.45 1.92
C HIS A 345 -3.52 -9.42 3.05
N CYS A 346 -4.27 -8.33 2.99
CA CYS A 346 -4.31 -7.32 4.05
C CYS A 346 -4.77 -7.91 5.38
N VAL A 347 -5.83 -8.74 5.40
CA VAL A 347 -6.29 -9.42 6.63
C VAL A 347 -5.20 -10.33 7.17
N GLN A 348 -4.52 -11.10 6.31
CA GLN A 348 -3.42 -11.97 6.73
C GLN A 348 -2.27 -11.19 7.35
N ASN A 349 -1.80 -10.15 6.68
CA ASN A 349 -0.66 -9.38 7.17
C ASN A 349 -1.01 -8.61 8.45
N THR A 350 -2.24 -8.08 8.54
CA THR A 350 -2.72 -7.45 9.78
C THR A 350 -2.77 -8.45 10.93
N PHE A 351 -3.32 -9.65 10.69
CA PHE A 351 -3.36 -10.71 11.69
C PHE A 351 -1.95 -11.11 12.16
N SER A 352 -1.02 -11.33 11.22
CA SER A 352 0.37 -11.69 11.52
C SER A 352 1.09 -10.56 12.28
N THR A 353 0.87 -9.30 11.90
CA THR A 353 1.45 -8.12 12.58
C THR A 353 0.97 -8.02 14.03
N ILE A 354 -0.34 -8.19 14.26
CA ILE A 354 -0.91 -8.18 15.62
C ILE A 354 -0.33 -9.35 16.44
N LEU A 355 -0.27 -10.54 15.87
CA LEU A 355 0.26 -11.71 16.57
C LEU A 355 1.73 -11.51 16.96
N LEU A 356 2.56 -10.99 16.05
CA LEU A 356 3.97 -10.67 16.32
C LEU A 356 4.13 -9.59 17.41
N SER A 357 3.22 -8.61 17.46
CA SER A 357 3.27 -7.56 18.49
C SER A 357 2.83 -8.01 19.89
N ILE A 358 2.03 -9.08 19.96
CA ILE A 358 1.60 -9.67 21.25
C ILE A 358 2.64 -10.66 21.80
N LEU A 359 3.38 -11.33 20.90
CA LEU A 359 4.37 -12.34 21.27
C LEU A 359 5.76 -11.75 21.58
N LYS A 360 5.97 -10.47 21.35
CA LYS A 360 7.14 -9.69 21.82
C LYS A 360 6.95 -9.24 23.26
#